data_2216227ab976b3ba2a5d11d515875d8d
#
_entry.id   2216227ab976b3ba2a5d11d515875d8d
#
_cell.length_a   1.000
_cell.length_b   1.000
_cell.length_c   1.000
_cell.angle_alpha   90.00
_cell.angle_beta   90.00
_cell.angle_gamma   90.00
#
_symmetry.space_group_name_H-M   'P 1'
#
loop_
_entity.id
_entity.type
_entity.pdbx_description
1 polymer ?
#
loop_
_entity_poly.entity_id
_entity_poly.type
_entity_poly.pdbx_seq_one_letter_code
_entity_poly.pdbx_strand_id
1 'polypeptide(L)'
;MDVIGNNVANVNTPGYKSSRVTFQEVFSQTLRGASSPTAPSMTERGGMNPMQVGLGVTTASIDTTHTSGNLQPTSRMSDVAVEGKGFFVVQDGSTHAYTRVGAFDTDGDGILTDTEGRKVLGWTLNPVTGELPTDKSETLLTPIRIAIGSQLAAQASGHILWQKNLDAQATVGEIKTVPVTVFDSQGATHSVTLTFTKLAAVNQWDWAATGTGVTPGTGGIIAFNPDGSFGSVNPPDPAIPLTIPGVNPMNVTLDFTAVTQVAGPSTVDPASMDGHPTGTLESYTFDSTGTISGFFSNGQTKTLGQLAVANFANPSGLSKKGKSLYVQSNNSGRPDIGEAGTSGRGTIAPSSLEMSNVDLAEEFTQMIITQRGFQANSRIITVSDELLQELVSLKR
;
A
#
# COMPACT_ATOMS: atom_id res chain seq x y z
N MET A 1 8.85 35.86 4.58
CA MET A 1 9.50 35.41 5.84
C MET A 1 8.68 34.32 6.50
N ASP A 2 7.40 34.52 6.75
CA ASP A 2 6.55 33.56 7.49
C ASP A 2 6.48 32.16 6.84
N VAL A 3 6.36 32.10 5.51
CA VAL A 3 6.34 30.83 4.77
C VAL A 3 7.69 30.11 4.86
N ILE A 4 8.80 30.84 4.72
CA ILE A 4 10.17 30.29 4.88
C ILE A 4 10.37 29.78 6.31
N GLY A 5 9.96 30.59 7.32
CA GLY A 5 10.04 30.18 8.72
C GLY A 5 9.21 28.91 9.02
N ASN A 6 8.01 28.80 8.43
CA ASN A 6 7.18 27.62 8.55
C ASN A 6 7.78 26.38 7.87
N ASN A 7 8.39 26.55 6.69
CA ASN A 7 9.11 25.45 6.01
C ASN A 7 10.27 24.95 6.89
N VAL A 8 11.12 25.86 7.38
CA VAL A 8 12.26 25.52 8.25
C VAL A 8 11.80 24.83 9.54
N ALA A 9 10.75 25.32 10.20
CA ALA A 9 10.20 24.71 11.41
C ALA A 9 9.71 23.27 11.20
N ASN A 10 9.26 22.92 9.98
CA ASN A 10 8.69 21.63 9.66
C ASN A 10 9.62 20.71 8.85
N VAL A 11 10.94 20.97 8.81
CA VAL A 11 11.89 20.14 8.07
C VAL A 11 11.94 18.69 8.57
N ASN A 12 11.75 18.48 9.87
CA ASN A 12 11.74 17.15 10.50
C ASN A 12 10.33 16.57 10.66
N THR A 13 9.29 17.24 10.14
CA THR A 13 7.91 16.75 10.25
C THR A 13 7.63 15.76 9.13
N PRO A 14 7.33 14.48 9.43
CA PRO A 14 6.98 13.49 8.42
C PRO A 14 5.79 13.94 7.58
N GLY A 15 5.83 13.69 6.27
CA GLY A 15 4.76 14.02 5.34
C GLY A 15 4.50 15.51 5.12
N TYR A 16 5.30 16.40 5.68
CA TYR A 16 5.18 17.84 5.44
C TYR A 16 5.56 18.18 4.00
N LYS A 17 4.81 19.09 3.40
CA LYS A 17 5.05 19.63 2.06
C LYS A 17 5.31 21.13 2.13
N SER A 18 6.45 21.55 1.57
CA SER A 18 6.91 22.93 1.53
C SER A 18 5.90 23.82 0.82
N SER A 19 5.83 25.06 1.26
CA SER A 19 5.00 26.09 0.61
C SER A 19 5.89 27.17 -0.01
N ARG A 20 5.47 27.69 -1.16
CA ARG A 20 6.17 28.72 -1.90
C ARG A 20 5.25 29.93 -2.09
N VAL A 21 5.80 31.13 -1.94
CA VAL A 21 5.12 32.40 -2.21
C VAL A 21 5.52 32.90 -3.59
N THR A 22 4.55 33.30 -4.39
CA THR A 22 4.80 34.03 -5.63
C THR A 22 4.27 35.47 -5.50
N PHE A 23 4.93 36.40 -6.19
CA PHE A 23 4.56 37.82 -6.19
C PHE A 23 4.19 38.27 -7.60
N GLN A 24 3.31 39.25 -7.67
CA GLN A 24 2.94 39.91 -8.92
C GLN A 24 2.98 41.41 -8.76
N GLU A 25 3.24 42.11 -9.86
CA GLU A 25 3.12 43.57 -9.93
C GLU A 25 1.66 43.97 -9.75
N VAL A 26 1.40 44.97 -8.88
CA VAL A 26 0.03 45.44 -8.59
C VAL A 26 -0.55 46.21 -9.74
N PHE A 27 0.14 47.27 -10.16
CA PHE A 27 -0.32 48.20 -11.17
C PHE A 27 0.86 48.96 -11.80
N SER A 28 0.74 49.29 -13.08
CA SER A 28 1.75 50.07 -13.79
C SER A 28 1.11 51.35 -14.29
N GLN A 29 1.59 52.50 -13.80
CA GLN A 29 1.12 53.81 -14.23
C GLN A 29 1.83 54.22 -15.53
N THR A 30 1.06 54.47 -16.58
CA THR A 30 1.59 54.97 -17.85
C THR A 30 1.73 56.48 -17.83
N LEU A 31 2.96 57.00 -17.79
CA LEU A 31 3.29 58.41 -17.83
C LEU A 31 3.22 58.94 -19.24
N ARG A 32 3.54 58.12 -20.25
CA ARG A 32 3.43 58.41 -21.66
C ARG A 32 3.07 57.15 -22.44
N GLY A 33 2.08 57.28 -23.33
CA GLY A 33 1.69 56.17 -24.22
C GLY A 33 2.72 55.92 -25.34
N ALA A 34 2.68 54.71 -25.89
CA ALA A 34 3.43 54.43 -27.11
C ALA A 34 2.87 55.22 -28.31
N SER A 35 3.75 55.63 -29.21
CA SER A 35 3.34 56.17 -30.51
C SER A 35 3.94 55.36 -31.64
N SER A 36 3.16 55.10 -32.69
CA SER A 36 3.68 54.45 -33.90
C SER A 36 4.59 55.41 -34.69
N PRO A 37 5.55 54.89 -35.43
CA PRO A 37 6.28 55.71 -36.41
C PRO A 37 5.27 56.18 -37.48
N THR A 38 5.32 57.44 -37.81
CA THR A 38 4.60 58.00 -38.97
C THR A 38 5.33 57.62 -40.27
N ALA A 39 4.62 57.53 -41.40
CA ALA A 39 5.14 56.96 -42.65
C ALA A 39 6.46 57.58 -43.14
N PRO A 40 7.22 56.93 -44.05
CA PRO A 40 8.62 57.25 -44.33
C PRO A 40 8.81 58.54 -45.17
N SER A 41 8.78 59.71 -44.52
CA SER A 41 9.28 60.95 -45.08
C SER A 41 10.41 61.49 -44.18
N MET A 42 11.37 62.23 -44.80
CA MET A 42 12.60 62.66 -44.11
C MET A 42 12.39 63.71 -42.98
N THR A 43 11.14 64.07 -42.66
CA THR A 43 10.79 65.07 -41.63
C THR A 43 10.00 64.44 -40.44
N GLU A 44 9.78 63.16 -40.43
CA GLU A 44 8.88 62.51 -39.47
C GLU A 44 9.61 61.77 -38.32
N ARG A 45 8.92 61.76 -37.18
CA ARG A 45 9.48 61.18 -35.96
C ARG A 45 9.32 59.68 -35.96
N GLY A 46 10.37 58.92 -35.47
CA GLY A 46 10.29 57.53 -35.16
C GLY A 46 9.27 57.24 -34.05
N GLY A 47 8.78 56.03 -33.99
CA GLY A 47 7.90 55.57 -32.91
C GLY A 47 8.58 55.73 -31.54
N MET A 48 7.75 56.01 -30.53
CA MET A 48 8.24 56.13 -29.14
C MET A 48 7.65 55.00 -28.28
N ASN A 49 8.50 54.42 -27.45
CA ASN A 49 8.07 53.42 -26.47
C ASN A 49 7.27 54.02 -25.31
N PRO A 50 6.34 53.29 -24.71
CA PRO A 50 5.62 53.74 -23.53
C PRO A 50 6.59 53.95 -22.36
N MET A 51 6.28 54.92 -21.52
CA MET A 51 6.99 55.18 -20.27
C MET A 51 6.05 54.82 -19.12
N GLN A 52 6.36 53.77 -18.40
CA GLN A 52 5.53 53.22 -17.36
C GLN A 52 6.34 53.07 -16.07
N VAL A 53 5.66 53.25 -14.92
CA VAL A 53 6.24 53.10 -13.57
C VAL A 53 5.36 52.14 -12.80
N GLY A 54 5.95 51.06 -12.26
CA GLY A 54 5.28 50.10 -11.39
C GLY A 54 5.00 50.71 -10.02
N LEU A 55 3.82 50.40 -9.46
CA LEU A 55 3.36 50.93 -8.16
C LEU A 55 3.56 49.94 -7.00
N GLY A 56 4.37 48.88 -7.20
CA GLY A 56 4.71 47.92 -6.16
C GLY A 56 4.28 46.50 -6.50
N VAL A 57 4.43 45.60 -5.52
CA VAL A 57 4.14 44.16 -5.65
C VAL A 57 3.11 43.73 -4.60
N THR A 58 2.32 42.72 -4.94
CA THR A 58 1.43 42.00 -4.03
C THR A 58 1.69 40.52 -4.09
N THR A 59 1.23 39.79 -3.09
CA THR A 59 1.28 38.31 -3.09
C THR A 59 0.30 37.80 -4.14
N ALA A 60 0.79 37.00 -5.08
CA ALA A 60 -0.03 36.36 -6.11
C ALA A 60 -0.64 35.07 -5.63
N SER A 61 0.20 34.17 -5.08
CA SER A 61 -0.24 32.86 -4.53
C SER A 61 0.70 32.38 -3.44
N ILE A 62 0.18 31.45 -2.63
CA ILE A 62 0.95 30.60 -1.71
C ILE A 62 0.64 29.17 -2.08
N ASP A 63 1.55 28.54 -2.81
CA ASP A 63 1.35 27.21 -3.36
C ASP A 63 2.07 26.16 -2.49
N THR A 64 1.48 24.98 -2.38
CA THR A 64 2.13 23.82 -1.74
C THR A 64 2.80 22.97 -2.80
N THR A 65 4.06 22.63 -2.59
CA THR A 65 4.86 21.78 -3.47
C THR A 65 4.71 20.32 -3.03
N HIS A 66 4.01 19.51 -3.84
CA HIS A 66 3.72 18.10 -3.55
C HIS A 66 4.76 17.12 -4.14
N THR A 67 6.03 17.53 -4.24
CA THR A 67 7.13 16.61 -4.57
C THR A 67 7.33 15.62 -3.44
N SER A 68 7.75 14.39 -3.77
CA SER A 68 8.07 13.39 -2.74
C SER A 68 9.29 13.82 -1.94
N GLY A 69 9.24 13.61 -0.62
CA GLY A 69 10.38 13.70 0.27
C GLY A 69 11.21 12.42 0.26
N ASN A 70 12.33 12.39 0.98
CA ASN A 70 13.11 11.19 1.17
C ASN A 70 12.36 10.19 2.04
N LEU A 71 12.44 8.91 1.70
CA LEU A 71 11.91 7.83 2.52
C LEU A 71 12.94 7.46 3.58
N GLN A 72 12.53 7.47 4.84
CA GLN A 72 13.34 7.06 5.97
C GLN A 72 12.81 5.74 6.51
N PRO A 73 13.60 4.64 6.46
CA PRO A 73 13.21 3.38 7.08
C PRO A 73 13.05 3.53 8.59
N THR A 74 12.04 2.87 9.14
CA THR A 74 11.77 2.79 10.58
C THR A 74 11.78 1.33 11.03
N SER A 75 11.81 1.10 12.34
CA SER A 75 11.71 -0.26 12.91
C SER A 75 10.27 -0.68 13.19
N ARG A 76 9.28 0.17 12.86
CA ARG A 76 7.85 -0.09 13.11
C ARG A 76 7.18 -0.65 11.86
N MET A 77 6.52 -1.79 12.01
CA MET A 77 5.75 -2.40 10.90
C MET A 77 4.50 -1.61 10.51
N SER A 78 3.98 -0.79 11.44
CA SER A 78 2.81 0.05 11.21
C SER A 78 3.10 1.32 10.41
N ASP A 79 4.39 1.72 10.30
CA ASP A 79 4.78 2.88 9.52
C ASP A 79 4.78 2.54 8.03
N VAL A 80 4.18 3.38 7.24
CA VAL A 80 4.09 3.22 5.79
C VAL A 80 4.27 4.57 5.08
N ALA A 81 4.86 4.55 3.91
CA ALA A 81 4.99 5.75 3.09
C ALA A 81 4.46 5.52 1.69
N VAL A 82 4.02 6.58 1.01
CA VAL A 82 3.64 6.50 -0.41
C VAL A 82 4.84 6.96 -1.24
N GLU A 83 5.41 6.05 -2.00
CA GLU A 83 6.45 6.34 -2.99
C GLU A 83 5.81 6.80 -4.30
N GLY A 84 5.94 8.07 -4.63
CA GLY A 84 5.32 8.67 -5.80
C GLY A 84 4.10 9.55 -5.46
N LYS A 85 3.10 9.56 -6.34
CA LYS A 85 1.88 10.39 -6.18
C LYS A 85 0.82 9.64 -5.38
N GLY A 86 0.06 10.36 -4.55
CA GLY A 86 -1.09 9.82 -3.80
C GLY A 86 -1.09 10.28 -2.34
N PHE A 87 -2.16 9.98 -1.65
CA PHE A 87 -2.39 10.32 -0.25
C PHE A 87 -3.10 9.15 0.42
N PHE A 88 -2.81 8.89 1.66
CA PHE A 88 -3.63 8.00 2.47
C PHE A 88 -4.98 8.64 2.74
N VAL A 89 -6.01 7.83 2.78
CA VAL A 89 -7.38 8.26 3.07
C VAL A 89 -7.66 8.01 4.55
N VAL A 90 -8.05 9.05 5.27
CA VAL A 90 -8.41 8.94 6.69
C VAL A 90 -9.80 9.51 6.92
N GLN A 91 -10.49 8.96 7.91
CA GLN A 91 -11.82 9.42 8.29
C GLN A 91 -11.70 10.54 9.32
N ASP A 92 -12.21 11.71 8.96
CA ASP A 92 -12.26 12.86 9.86
C ASP A 92 -13.73 13.24 10.12
N GLY A 93 -14.29 12.66 11.17
CA GLY A 93 -15.72 12.73 11.46
C GLY A 93 -16.55 11.98 10.41
N SER A 94 -17.40 12.71 9.67
CA SER A 94 -18.23 12.17 8.58
C SER A 94 -17.63 12.39 7.18
N THR A 95 -16.44 13.00 7.09
CA THR A 95 -15.80 13.35 5.81
C THR A 95 -14.47 12.63 5.66
N HIS A 96 -14.02 12.48 4.43
CA HIS A 96 -12.68 11.98 4.13
C HIS A 96 -11.67 13.13 4.19
N ALA A 97 -10.52 12.86 4.80
CA ALA A 97 -9.34 13.70 4.73
C ALA A 97 -8.17 12.90 4.16
N TYR A 98 -7.19 13.59 3.66
CA TYR A 98 -6.07 13.00 2.95
C TYR A 98 -4.77 13.40 3.61
N THR A 99 -3.85 12.46 3.76
CA THR A 99 -2.56 12.71 4.41
C THR A 99 -1.42 11.99 3.71
N ARG A 100 -0.21 12.54 3.84
CA ARG A 100 1.05 11.88 3.48
C ARG A 100 1.75 11.26 4.67
N VAL A 101 1.27 11.58 5.88
CA VAL A 101 1.82 10.99 7.10
C VAL A 101 1.32 9.56 7.22
N GLY A 102 2.24 8.62 7.21
CA GLY A 102 1.94 7.20 7.35
C GLY A 102 2.42 6.62 8.68
N ALA A 103 2.58 7.46 9.70
CA ALA A 103 2.85 7.01 11.07
C ALA A 103 1.54 6.51 11.69
N PHE A 104 1.20 5.26 11.41
CA PHE A 104 -0.03 4.65 11.89
C PHE A 104 0.21 3.82 13.15
N ASP A 105 -0.88 3.61 13.89
CA ASP A 105 -0.91 2.71 15.04
C ASP A 105 -2.27 2.01 15.11
N THR A 106 -2.36 0.94 15.90
CA THR A 106 -3.62 0.23 16.13
C THR A 106 -4.21 0.64 17.47
N ASP A 107 -5.50 0.99 17.49
CA ASP A 107 -6.23 1.26 18.72
C ASP A 107 -6.57 -0.03 19.50
N GLY A 108 -7.26 0.13 20.66
CA GLY A 108 -7.64 -1.00 21.51
C GLY A 108 -8.60 -2.00 20.85
N ASP A 109 -9.30 -1.59 19.81
CA ASP A 109 -10.21 -2.44 19.01
C ASP A 109 -9.50 -3.04 17.77
N GLY A 110 -8.22 -2.74 17.60
CA GLY A 110 -7.42 -3.17 16.45
C GLY A 110 -7.67 -2.36 15.18
N ILE A 111 -8.28 -1.17 15.27
CA ILE A 111 -8.49 -0.31 14.11
C ILE A 111 -7.20 0.49 13.86
N LEU A 112 -6.77 0.53 12.59
CA LEU A 112 -5.61 1.33 12.19
C LEU A 112 -5.97 2.82 12.22
N THR A 113 -5.21 3.60 13.00
CA THR A 113 -5.42 5.03 13.22
C THR A 113 -4.15 5.83 12.96
N ASP A 114 -4.30 7.10 12.68
CA ASP A 114 -3.19 8.04 12.68
C ASP A 114 -2.87 8.54 14.10
N THR A 115 -1.85 9.37 14.23
CA THR A 115 -1.40 9.94 15.53
C THR A 115 -2.45 10.78 16.27
N GLU A 116 -3.55 11.14 15.61
CA GLU A 116 -4.66 11.92 16.17
C GLU A 116 -5.91 11.04 16.40
N GLY A 117 -5.81 9.74 16.23
CA GLY A 117 -6.91 8.80 16.41
C GLY A 117 -7.92 8.76 15.26
N ARG A 118 -7.59 9.32 14.07
CA ARG A 118 -8.46 9.21 12.90
C ARG A 118 -8.24 7.86 12.24
N LYS A 119 -9.33 7.21 11.84
CA LYS A 119 -9.31 5.87 11.26
C LYS A 119 -8.77 5.91 9.84
N VAL A 120 -7.82 5.04 9.55
CA VAL A 120 -7.28 4.85 8.20
C VAL A 120 -8.26 4.00 7.40
N LEU A 121 -8.58 4.46 6.20
CA LEU A 121 -9.57 3.82 5.34
C LEU A 121 -8.90 2.95 4.27
N GLY A 122 -9.62 1.91 3.91
CA GLY A 122 -9.22 0.99 2.85
C GLY A 122 -10.32 -0.04 2.59
N TRP A 123 -9.96 -1.17 2.05
CA TRP A 123 -10.87 -2.28 1.78
C TRP A 123 -10.57 -3.45 2.70
N THR A 124 -11.60 -3.90 3.39
CA THR A 124 -11.56 -5.12 4.21
C THR A 124 -12.08 -6.29 3.39
N LEU A 125 -11.73 -7.51 3.81
CA LEU A 125 -12.23 -8.71 3.15
C LEU A 125 -13.76 -8.80 3.27
N ASN A 126 -14.37 -9.32 2.24
CA ASN A 126 -15.77 -9.70 2.28
C ASN A 126 -15.94 -10.85 3.29
N PRO A 127 -16.80 -10.70 4.31
CA PRO A 127 -16.97 -11.72 5.35
C PRO A 127 -17.49 -13.07 4.81
N VAL A 128 -18.10 -13.09 3.62
CA VAL A 128 -18.65 -14.31 3.02
C VAL A 128 -17.62 -15.02 2.14
N THR A 129 -16.93 -14.28 1.27
CA THR A 129 -15.97 -14.89 0.32
C THR A 129 -14.55 -14.95 0.87
N GLY A 130 -14.21 -14.16 1.89
CA GLY A 130 -12.85 -14.06 2.43
C GLY A 130 -11.85 -13.37 1.49
N GLU A 131 -12.33 -12.75 0.42
CA GLU A 131 -11.51 -12.07 -0.58
C GLU A 131 -11.70 -10.56 -0.54
N LEU A 132 -10.70 -9.83 -1.03
CA LEU A 132 -10.82 -8.40 -1.21
C LEU A 132 -11.87 -8.07 -2.29
N PRO A 133 -12.62 -6.96 -2.14
CA PRO A 133 -13.56 -6.53 -3.17
C PRO A 133 -12.83 -6.32 -4.51
N THR A 134 -13.41 -6.81 -5.59
CA THR A 134 -12.89 -6.58 -6.95
C THR A 134 -13.08 -5.11 -7.35
N ASP A 135 -14.20 -4.51 -6.92
CA ASP A 135 -14.45 -3.08 -7.10
C ASP A 135 -13.80 -2.30 -5.95
N LYS A 136 -12.81 -1.47 -6.29
CA LYS A 136 -12.05 -0.61 -5.37
C LYS A 136 -12.64 0.81 -5.31
N SER A 137 -13.96 0.91 -5.29
CA SER A 137 -14.65 2.19 -5.26
C SER A 137 -14.60 2.88 -3.89
N GLU A 138 -14.78 4.20 -3.90
CA GLU A 138 -14.86 5.04 -2.70
C GLU A 138 -16.00 4.62 -1.77
N THR A 139 -17.09 4.09 -2.31
CA THR A 139 -18.28 3.69 -1.54
C THR A 139 -18.05 2.46 -0.66
N LEU A 140 -17.04 1.66 -0.96
CA LEU A 140 -16.69 0.44 -0.22
C LEU A 140 -15.55 0.68 0.79
N LEU A 141 -15.14 1.93 0.99
CA LEU A 141 -14.11 2.25 1.99
C LEU A 141 -14.63 1.99 3.40
N THR A 142 -13.85 1.24 4.14
CA THR A 142 -14.09 0.91 5.53
C THR A 142 -12.83 1.15 6.36
N PRO A 143 -12.95 1.42 7.68
CA PRO A 143 -11.79 1.44 8.55
C PRO A 143 -11.04 0.10 8.52
N ILE A 144 -9.74 0.14 8.33
CA ILE A 144 -8.89 -1.06 8.37
C ILE A 144 -8.81 -1.57 9.80
N ARG A 145 -9.03 -2.87 9.98
CA ARG A 145 -8.93 -3.52 11.28
C ARG A 145 -7.84 -4.59 11.28
N ILE A 146 -6.88 -4.46 12.19
CA ILE A 146 -5.77 -5.40 12.42
C ILE A 146 -5.77 -5.76 13.91
N ALA A 147 -6.60 -6.71 14.29
CA ALA A 147 -6.72 -7.12 15.69
C ALA A 147 -5.64 -8.16 16.03
N ILE A 148 -4.47 -7.73 16.50
CA ILE A 148 -3.42 -8.64 17.00
C ILE A 148 -3.99 -9.50 18.11
N GLY A 149 -3.66 -10.82 18.10
CA GLY A 149 -4.24 -11.82 19.00
C GLY A 149 -5.61 -12.34 18.58
N SER A 150 -6.20 -11.83 17.48
CA SER A 150 -7.44 -12.41 16.94
C SER A 150 -7.21 -13.86 16.47
N GLN A 151 -8.25 -14.68 16.64
CA GLN A 151 -8.17 -16.09 16.27
C GLN A 151 -8.62 -16.31 14.83
N LEU A 152 -7.82 -17.03 14.06
CA LEU A 152 -8.21 -17.66 12.82
C LEU A 152 -8.87 -18.98 13.16
N ALA A 153 -10.10 -19.20 12.70
CA ALA A 153 -10.79 -20.47 12.89
C ALA A 153 -10.03 -21.63 12.23
N ALA A 154 -10.16 -22.82 12.82
CA ALA A 154 -9.63 -24.02 12.20
C ALA A 154 -10.34 -24.27 10.85
N GLN A 155 -9.60 -24.85 9.91
CA GLN A 155 -10.12 -25.33 8.65
C GLN A 155 -9.89 -26.84 8.54
N ALA A 156 -10.98 -27.58 8.33
CA ALA A 156 -10.88 -29.01 8.07
C ALA A 156 -10.10 -29.27 6.78
N SER A 157 -9.29 -30.32 6.78
CA SER A 157 -8.58 -30.77 5.59
C SER A 157 -9.59 -31.29 4.56
N GLY A 158 -9.61 -30.70 3.38
CA GLY A 158 -10.48 -31.09 2.27
C GLY A 158 -9.70 -31.60 1.05
N HIS A 159 -8.42 -31.21 0.92
CA HIS A 159 -7.61 -31.57 -0.24
C HIS A 159 -6.13 -31.79 0.14
N ILE A 160 -5.53 -32.84 -0.41
CA ILE A 160 -4.11 -33.15 -0.26
C ILE A 160 -3.50 -33.40 -1.62
N LEU A 161 -2.53 -32.58 -1.99
CA LEU A 161 -1.72 -32.77 -3.19
C LEU A 161 -0.53 -33.65 -2.86
N TRP A 162 -0.37 -34.73 -3.63
CA TRP A 162 0.76 -35.66 -3.53
C TRP A 162 1.78 -35.40 -4.62
N GLN A 163 3.05 -35.64 -4.31
CA GLN A 163 4.17 -35.39 -5.25
C GLN A 163 5.27 -36.40 -5.08
N LYS A 164 6.32 -36.29 -5.89
CA LYS A 164 7.53 -37.11 -5.93
C LYS A 164 7.28 -38.48 -6.56
N ASN A 165 8.13 -39.48 -6.21
CA ASN A 165 8.29 -40.70 -7.00
C ASN A 165 7.81 -41.95 -6.27
N LEU A 166 7.23 -42.88 -7.03
CA LEU A 166 7.09 -44.31 -6.70
C LEU A 166 8.04 -45.11 -7.60
N ASP A 167 8.81 -46.05 -7.06
CA ASP A 167 9.83 -46.77 -7.81
C ASP A 167 9.24 -47.65 -8.92
N ALA A 168 9.62 -47.40 -10.15
CA ALA A 168 9.23 -48.26 -11.30
C ALA A 168 9.76 -49.66 -11.18
N GLN A 169 10.92 -49.87 -10.51
CA GLN A 169 11.58 -51.15 -10.36
C GLN A 169 11.22 -51.89 -9.07
N ALA A 170 10.28 -51.32 -8.28
CA ALA A 170 9.80 -51.95 -7.05
C ALA A 170 9.30 -53.39 -7.32
N THR A 171 9.57 -54.28 -6.39
CA THR A 171 9.06 -55.64 -6.47
C THR A 171 7.57 -55.70 -6.22
N VAL A 172 6.87 -56.64 -6.82
CA VAL A 172 5.43 -56.83 -6.61
C VAL A 172 5.18 -57.09 -5.12
N GLY A 173 4.28 -56.34 -4.52
CA GLY A 173 4.00 -56.40 -3.10
C GLY A 173 4.88 -55.49 -2.22
N GLU A 174 5.79 -54.71 -2.82
CA GLU A 174 6.54 -53.70 -2.07
C GLU A 174 5.62 -52.59 -1.57
N ILE A 175 5.81 -52.19 -0.32
CA ILE A 175 4.93 -51.27 0.40
C ILE A 175 5.70 -50.00 0.76
N LYS A 176 5.12 -48.85 0.39
CA LYS A 176 5.53 -47.54 0.86
C LYS A 176 4.44 -46.94 1.73
N THR A 177 4.75 -46.65 3.00
CA THR A 177 3.81 -46.04 3.97
C THR A 177 4.17 -44.61 4.24
N VAL A 178 3.18 -43.73 4.23
CA VAL A 178 3.34 -42.29 4.49
C VAL A 178 2.27 -41.86 5.49
N PRO A 179 2.64 -41.47 6.71
CA PRO A 179 1.73 -40.89 7.69
C PRO A 179 1.43 -39.43 7.30
N VAL A 180 0.15 -39.01 7.35
CA VAL A 180 -0.32 -37.67 7.10
C VAL A 180 -1.20 -37.21 8.24
N THR A 181 -1.01 -35.98 8.70
CA THR A 181 -1.85 -35.39 9.74
C THR A 181 -2.93 -34.53 9.06
N VAL A 182 -4.18 -34.87 9.27
CA VAL A 182 -5.32 -34.09 8.80
C VAL A 182 -6.00 -33.39 9.98
N PHE A 183 -6.63 -32.27 9.71
CA PHE A 183 -7.31 -31.46 10.72
C PHE A 183 -8.82 -31.57 10.52
N ASP A 184 -9.57 -31.62 11.61
CA ASP A 184 -11.02 -31.56 11.58
C ASP A 184 -11.55 -30.11 11.66
N SER A 185 -12.87 -29.96 11.63
CA SER A 185 -13.51 -28.64 11.71
C SER A 185 -13.34 -27.92 13.05
N GLN A 186 -12.86 -28.60 14.09
CA GLN A 186 -12.56 -28.03 15.40
C GLN A 186 -11.03 -27.80 15.58
N GLY A 187 -10.22 -28.19 14.57
CA GLY A 187 -8.76 -28.03 14.59
C GLY A 187 -8.01 -29.15 15.30
N ALA A 188 -8.67 -30.21 15.68
CA ALA A 188 -8.01 -31.39 16.23
C ALA A 188 -7.28 -32.17 15.14
N THR A 189 -6.14 -32.74 15.50
CA THR A 189 -5.27 -33.48 14.58
C THR A 189 -5.64 -34.95 14.54
N HIS A 190 -5.75 -35.53 13.35
CA HIS A 190 -5.98 -36.96 13.14
C HIS A 190 -4.89 -37.51 12.23
N SER A 191 -4.27 -38.63 12.65
CA SER A 191 -3.25 -39.28 11.85
C SER A 191 -3.92 -40.29 10.90
N VAL A 192 -3.70 -40.08 9.62
CA VAL A 192 -4.09 -41.00 8.54
C VAL A 192 -2.82 -41.53 7.90
N THR A 193 -2.75 -42.82 7.70
CA THR A 193 -1.59 -43.45 7.06
C THR A 193 -2.01 -43.93 5.67
N LEU A 194 -1.37 -43.37 4.63
CA LEU A 194 -1.51 -43.89 3.27
C LEU A 194 -0.43 -44.95 3.01
N THR A 195 -0.88 -46.05 2.46
CA THR A 195 -0.03 -47.18 2.10
C THR A 195 -0.12 -47.40 0.61
N PHE A 196 1.00 -47.33 -0.07
CA PHE A 196 1.12 -47.60 -1.51
C PHE A 196 1.75 -48.99 -1.69
N THR A 197 1.09 -49.88 -2.43
CA THR A 197 1.54 -51.24 -2.67
C THR A 197 1.72 -51.49 -4.15
N LYS A 198 2.89 -51.94 -4.59
CA LYS A 198 3.16 -52.29 -5.98
C LYS A 198 2.34 -53.49 -6.44
N LEU A 199 1.52 -53.30 -7.48
CA LEU A 199 0.70 -54.38 -8.07
C LEU A 199 1.49 -55.17 -9.10
N ALA A 200 1.01 -56.41 -9.38
CA ALA A 200 1.53 -57.25 -10.46
C ALA A 200 1.23 -56.70 -11.84
N ALA A 201 0.19 -55.87 -11.96
CA ALA A 201 -0.09 -55.16 -13.19
C ALA A 201 0.96 -54.09 -13.50
N VAL A 202 1.31 -53.96 -14.78
CA VAL A 202 2.37 -53.03 -15.21
C VAL A 202 1.98 -51.58 -14.92
N ASN A 203 2.91 -50.85 -14.32
CA ASN A 203 2.74 -49.42 -14.00
C ASN A 203 1.55 -49.10 -13.10
N GLN A 204 1.19 -50.00 -12.18
CA GLN A 204 0.08 -49.80 -11.27
C GLN A 204 0.52 -49.95 -9.80
N TRP A 205 -0.06 -49.09 -8.97
CA TRP A 205 0.06 -49.12 -7.52
C TRP A 205 -1.31 -49.09 -6.88
N ASP A 206 -1.52 -49.93 -5.87
CA ASP A 206 -2.66 -49.83 -5.00
C ASP A 206 -2.37 -48.84 -3.88
N TRP A 207 -3.35 -47.95 -3.59
CA TRP A 207 -3.26 -47.10 -2.42
C TRP A 207 -4.39 -47.43 -1.44
N ALA A 208 -4.10 -47.44 -0.15
CA ALA A 208 -5.06 -47.68 0.89
C ALA A 208 -4.85 -46.65 2.03
N ALA A 209 -5.92 -46.14 2.58
CA ALA A 209 -5.90 -45.25 3.72
C ALA A 209 -6.35 -45.98 5.00
N THR A 210 -5.59 -45.79 6.07
CA THR A 210 -5.91 -46.35 7.38
C THR A 210 -5.71 -45.26 8.45
N GLY A 211 -6.50 -45.29 9.51
CA GLY A 211 -6.40 -44.30 10.59
C GLY A 211 -7.68 -44.20 11.41
N THR A 212 -7.64 -43.38 12.45
CA THR A 212 -8.81 -43.15 13.31
C THR A 212 -9.91 -42.43 12.54
N GLY A 213 -11.07 -43.03 12.47
CA GLY A 213 -12.24 -42.46 11.76
C GLY A 213 -12.26 -42.67 10.24
N VAL A 214 -11.20 -43.26 9.66
CA VAL A 214 -11.20 -43.62 8.24
C VAL A 214 -12.15 -44.79 8.00
N THR A 215 -13.00 -44.69 7.00
CA THR A 215 -13.90 -45.76 6.60
C THR A 215 -13.07 -46.98 6.16
N PRO A 216 -13.29 -48.19 6.71
CA PRO A 216 -12.57 -49.39 6.29
C PRO A 216 -12.74 -49.70 4.80
N GLY A 217 -11.66 -50.04 4.11
CA GLY A 217 -11.68 -50.34 2.69
C GLY A 217 -11.52 -49.12 1.77
N THR A 218 -11.18 -47.95 2.36
CA THR A 218 -10.83 -46.75 1.56
C THR A 218 -9.51 -46.96 0.84
N GLY A 219 -9.52 -46.97 -0.49
CA GLY A 219 -8.35 -47.19 -1.33
C GLY A 219 -8.70 -47.21 -2.81
N GLY A 220 -7.70 -47.51 -3.62
CA GLY A 220 -7.88 -47.57 -5.08
C GLY A 220 -6.57 -47.80 -5.83
N ILE A 221 -6.60 -47.68 -7.12
CA ILE A 221 -5.46 -48.00 -7.99
C ILE A 221 -5.01 -46.73 -8.68
N ILE A 222 -3.72 -46.45 -8.65
CA ILE A 222 -3.04 -45.42 -9.44
C ILE A 222 -2.35 -46.12 -10.60
N ALA A 223 -2.62 -45.66 -11.81
CA ALA A 223 -1.99 -46.16 -13.04
C ALA A 223 -1.11 -45.05 -13.66
N PHE A 224 0.09 -45.42 -14.06
CA PHE A 224 1.06 -44.51 -14.69
C PHE A 224 1.20 -44.81 -16.18
N ASN A 225 1.48 -43.80 -16.94
CA ASN A 225 1.80 -43.93 -18.38
C ASN A 225 3.17 -44.64 -18.57
N PRO A 226 3.47 -45.16 -19.79
CA PRO A 226 4.76 -45.77 -20.06
C PRO A 226 5.98 -44.88 -19.90
N ASP A 227 5.78 -43.52 -19.90
CA ASP A 227 6.82 -42.52 -19.66
C ASP A 227 7.04 -42.23 -18.17
N GLY A 228 6.26 -42.85 -17.28
CA GLY A 228 6.31 -42.66 -15.84
C GLY A 228 5.51 -41.47 -15.30
N SER A 229 4.80 -40.75 -16.17
CA SER A 229 3.87 -39.69 -15.74
C SER A 229 2.58 -40.29 -15.17
N PHE A 230 1.86 -39.50 -14.37
CA PHE A 230 0.54 -39.89 -13.87
C PHE A 230 -0.41 -40.14 -15.04
N GLY A 231 -1.11 -41.24 -15.03
CA GLY A 231 -2.08 -41.61 -16.05
C GLY A 231 -3.52 -41.49 -15.57
N SER A 232 -3.89 -42.27 -14.59
CA SER A 232 -5.27 -42.27 -14.05
C SER A 232 -5.28 -42.83 -12.62
N VAL A 233 -6.35 -42.53 -11.92
CA VAL A 233 -6.66 -43.12 -10.60
C VAL A 233 -8.06 -43.71 -10.63
N ASN A 234 -8.25 -44.81 -9.97
CA ASN A 234 -9.56 -45.47 -9.80
C ASN A 234 -9.82 -45.70 -8.30
N PRO A 235 -10.87 -45.13 -7.69
CA PRO A 235 -11.92 -44.31 -8.32
C PRO A 235 -11.39 -42.98 -8.87
N PRO A 236 -12.06 -42.35 -9.86
CA PRO A 236 -11.61 -41.10 -10.50
C PRO A 236 -11.49 -39.91 -9.56
N ASP A 237 -12.28 -39.93 -8.49
CA ASP A 237 -12.22 -38.92 -7.42
C ASP A 237 -11.77 -39.61 -6.11
N PRO A 238 -10.47 -39.85 -5.94
CA PRO A 238 -9.97 -40.55 -4.78
C PRO A 238 -10.15 -39.67 -3.53
N ALA A 239 -10.84 -40.21 -2.56
CA ALA A 239 -11.12 -39.49 -1.31
C ALA A 239 -11.07 -40.40 -0.10
N ILE A 240 -10.70 -39.80 1.04
CA ILE A 240 -10.69 -40.47 2.34
C ILE A 240 -11.88 -39.94 3.15
N PRO A 241 -12.98 -40.70 3.24
CA PRO A 241 -14.08 -40.38 4.13
C PRO A 241 -13.66 -40.63 5.58
N LEU A 242 -13.68 -39.55 6.39
CA LEU A 242 -13.43 -39.63 7.83
C LEU A 242 -14.71 -39.33 8.60
N THR A 243 -15.06 -40.24 9.50
CA THR A 243 -16.19 -40.08 10.42
C THR A 243 -15.67 -40.16 11.85
N ILE A 244 -15.62 -39.00 12.50
CA ILE A 244 -15.10 -38.84 13.85
C ILE A 244 -16.27 -38.50 14.78
N PRO A 245 -16.48 -39.21 15.91
CA PRO A 245 -17.57 -38.88 16.83
C PRO A 245 -17.46 -37.47 17.37
N GLY A 246 -18.56 -36.70 17.26
CA GLY A 246 -18.64 -35.33 17.76
C GLY A 246 -18.18 -34.23 16.78
N VAL A 247 -17.74 -34.62 15.59
CA VAL A 247 -17.28 -33.70 14.52
C VAL A 247 -18.06 -33.96 13.25
N ASN A 248 -18.21 -32.93 12.40
CA ASN A 248 -18.85 -33.12 11.10
C ASN A 248 -18.03 -34.10 10.25
N PRO A 249 -18.69 -35.07 9.57
CA PRO A 249 -18.01 -35.94 8.63
C PRO A 249 -17.26 -35.10 7.58
N MET A 250 -16.03 -35.51 7.31
CA MET A 250 -15.17 -34.85 6.34
C MET A 250 -14.74 -35.83 5.23
N ASN A 251 -14.51 -35.29 4.05
CA ASN A 251 -14.07 -36.06 2.90
C ASN A 251 -12.81 -35.40 2.34
N VAL A 252 -11.66 -36.06 2.51
CA VAL A 252 -10.36 -35.52 2.09
C VAL A 252 -10.05 -36.05 0.69
N THR A 253 -10.10 -35.22 -0.31
CA THR A 253 -9.75 -35.55 -1.69
C THR A 253 -8.23 -35.66 -1.86
N LEU A 254 -7.78 -36.61 -2.63
CA LEU A 254 -6.37 -36.88 -2.90
C LEU A 254 -6.05 -36.54 -4.36
N ASP A 255 -5.07 -35.69 -4.58
CA ASP A 255 -4.57 -35.38 -5.92
C ASP A 255 -3.19 -36.01 -6.13
N PHE A 256 -3.13 -36.96 -7.05
CA PHE A 256 -1.91 -37.69 -7.40
C PHE A 256 -1.28 -37.19 -8.72
N THR A 257 -1.78 -36.12 -9.31
CA THR A 257 -1.33 -35.65 -10.64
C THR A 257 0.15 -35.29 -10.71
N ALA A 258 0.76 -34.91 -9.58
CA ALA A 258 2.19 -34.60 -9.50
C ALA A 258 3.06 -35.79 -9.02
N VAL A 259 2.48 -36.99 -8.89
CA VAL A 259 3.24 -38.21 -8.58
C VAL A 259 3.77 -38.84 -9.87
N THR A 260 5.02 -39.26 -9.85
CA THR A 260 5.68 -39.92 -10.99
C THR A 260 6.09 -41.35 -10.63
N GLN A 261 6.30 -42.18 -11.63
CA GLN A 261 6.84 -43.55 -11.48
C GLN A 261 8.08 -43.71 -12.36
N VAL A 262 9.26 -43.39 -11.79
CA VAL A 262 10.55 -43.59 -12.49
C VAL A 262 11.45 -44.51 -11.65
N ALA A 263 12.49 -45.11 -12.29
CA ALA A 263 13.46 -45.92 -11.56
C ALA A 263 14.21 -45.11 -10.54
N GLY A 264 14.09 -45.49 -9.28
CA GLY A 264 14.69 -44.83 -8.12
C GLY A 264 13.82 -44.96 -6.88
N PRO A 265 14.33 -44.62 -5.70
CA PRO A 265 13.64 -44.88 -4.42
C PRO A 265 12.24 -44.25 -4.37
N SER A 266 11.32 -44.97 -3.74
CA SER A 266 9.95 -44.42 -3.49
C SER A 266 10.00 -43.35 -2.43
N THR A 267 9.83 -42.08 -2.88
CA THR A 267 9.90 -40.84 -2.06
C THR A 267 8.59 -40.12 -1.98
N VAL A 268 7.48 -40.72 -2.45
CA VAL A 268 6.14 -40.09 -2.45
C VAL A 268 5.83 -39.47 -1.09
N ASP A 269 5.28 -38.24 -1.13
CA ASP A 269 5.05 -37.40 0.07
C ASP A 269 3.96 -36.35 -0.23
N PRO A 270 3.18 -35.89 0.77
CA PRO A 270 2.25 -34.80 0.56
C PRO A 270 3.01 -33.49 0.25
N ALA A 271 2.58 -32.76 -0.78
CA ALA A 271 3.14 -31.48 -1.16
C ALA A 271 2.48 -30.32 -0.41
N SER A 272 1.15 -30.34 -0.34
CA SER A 272 0.35 -29.33 0.34
C SER A 272 -0.95 -29.91 0.86
N MET A 273 -1.45 -29.30 1.91
CA MET A 273 -2.75 -29.59 2.53
C MET A 273 -3.42 -28.25 2.83
N ASP A 274 -4.73 -28.20 2.67
CA ASP A 274 -5.55 -26.99 2.88
C ASP A 274 -6.02 -26.86 4.33
N GLY A 275 -6.00 -27.94 5.10
CA GLY A 275 -6.42 -27.95 6.52
C GLY A 275 -5.38 -27.30 7.43
N HIS A 276 -5.83 -26.63 8.47
CA HIS A 276 -4.98 -26.06 9.52
C HIS A 276 -5.71 -25.97 10.88
N PRO A 277 -4.98 -26.01 12.00
CA PRO A 277 -5.55 -25.76 13.31
C PRO A 277 -5.90 -24.29 13.50
N THR A 278 -6.54 -23.96 14.62
CA THR A 278 -6.73 -22.57 15.04
C THR A 278 -5.38 -21.87 15.18
N GLY A 279 -5.31 -20.62 14.76
CA GLY A 279 -4.11 -19.79 14.89
C GLY A 279 -4.47 -18.43 15.47
N THR A 280 -3.52 -17.78 16.15
CA THR A 280 -3.65 -16.40 16.61
C THR A 280 -2.81 -15.49 15.74
N LEU A 281 -3.30 -14.30 15.42
CA LEU A 281 -2.56 -13.30 14.65
C LEU A 281 -1.38 -12.79 15.50
N GLU A 282 -0.14 -13.06 15.06
CA GLU A 282 1.08 -12.66 15.76
C GLU A 282 1.69 -11.39 15.19
N SER A 283 1.70 -11.25 13.88
CA SER A 283 2.28 -10.10 13.20
C SER A 283 1.60 -9.84 11.86
N TYR A 284 1.88 -8.68 11.27
CA TYR A 284 1.37 -8.32 9.95
C TYR A 284 2.43 -7.54 9.17
N THR A 285 2.26 -7.46 7.87
CA THR A 285 3.11 -6.65 6.99
C THR A 285 2.28 -6.00 5.90
N PHE A 286 2.79 -4.88 5.38
CA PHE A 286 2.25 -4.24 4.19
C PHE A 286 3.10 -4.63 2.98
N ASP A 287 2.46 -4.81 1.84
CA ASP A 287 3.17 -4.95 0.57
C ASP A 287 3.15 -3.63 -0.24
N SER A 288 3.80 -3.64 -1.40
CA SER A 288 3.89 -2.47 -2.28
C SER A 288 2.55 -2.04 -2.88
N THR A 289 1.53 -2.89 -2.88
CA THR A 289 0.17 -2.59 -3.34
C THR A 289 -0.72 -2.07 -2.20
N GLY A 290 -0.18 -2.02 -0.98
CA GLY A 290 -0.91 -1.64 0.23
C GLY A 290 -1.74 -2.78 0.82
N THR A 291 -1.58 -4.02 0.34
CA THR A 291 -2.23 -5.19 0.90
C THR A 291 -1.61 -5.53 2.26
N ILE A 292 -2.45 -5.83 3.23
CA ILE A 292 -2.05 -6.17 4.59
C ILE A 292 -2.12 -7.67 4.74
N SER A 293 -0.99 -8.30 4.95
CA SER A 293 -0.89 -9.75 5.18
C SER A 293 -0.60 -10.03 6.65
N GLY A 294 -1.44 -10.82 7.28
CA GLY A 294 -1.27 -11.26 8.67
C GLY A 294 -0.61 -12.63 8.73
N PHE A 295 0.31 -12.81 9.67
CA PHE A 295 0.99 -14.07 9.98
C PHE A 295 0.40 -14.64 11.26
N PHE A 296 -0.03 -15.88 11.19
CA PHE A 296 -0.70 -16.57 12.29
C PHE A 296 0.22 -17.63 12.92
N SER A 297 0.02 -17.91 14.21
CA SER A 297 0.79 -18.89 14.97
C SER A 297 0.75 -20.32 14.42
N ASN A 298 -0.23 -20.64 13.57
CA ASN A 298 -0.36 -21.89 12.85
C ASN A 298 0.44 -21.92 11.52
N GLY A 299 1.27 -20.92 11.24
CA GLY A 299 2.06 -20.79 10.01
C GLY A 299 1.27 -20.30 8.79
N GLN A 300 -0.02 -20.02 8.94
CA GLN A 300 -0.82 -19.49 7.83
C GLN A 300 -0.60 -18.00 7.65
N THR A 301 -0.59 -17.57 6.39
CA THR A 301 -0.58 -16.16 6.01
C THR A 301 -1.92 -15.84 5.35
N LYS A 302 -2.60 -14.82 5.85
CA LYS A 302 -3.90 -14.41 5.29
C LYS A 302 -3.93 -12.91 5.07
N THR A 303 -4.51 -12.49 3.97
CA THR A 303 -4.82 -11.07 3.72
C THR A 303 -5.84 -10.60 4.76
N LEU A 304 -5.60 -9.44 5.36
CA LEU A 304 -6.48 -8.79 6.34
C LEU A 304 -7.27 -7.64 5.73
N GLY A 305 -6.69 -6.97 4.74
CA GLY A 305 -7.28 -5.81 4.08
C GLY A 305 -6.29 -5.17 3.12
N GLN A 306 -6.65 -4.00 2.59
CA GLN A 306 -5.80 -3.23 1.69
C GLN A 306 -5.99 -1.73 1.93
N LEU A 307 -4.89 -0.97 2.03
CA LEU A 307 -4.91 0.48 2.17
C LEU A 307 -5.42 1.15 0.90
N ALA A 308 -6.24 2.18 1.06
CA ALA A 308 -6.69 3.02 -0.04
C ALA A 308 -5.72 4.19 -0.25
N VAL A 309 -5.36 4.42 -1.50
CA VAL A 309 -4.56 5.59 -1.92
C VAL A 309 -5.40 6.46 -2.84
N ALA A 310 -5.49 7.76 -2.49
CA ALA A 310 -6.18 8.76 -3.29
C ALA A 310 -5.18 9.56 -4.12
N ASN A 311 -5.45 9.76 -5.40
CA ASN A 311 -4.72 10.67 -6.27
C ASN A 311 -5.64 11.83 -6.68
N PHE A 312 -5.04 13.00 -6.97
CA PHE A 312 -5.78 14.19 -7.39
C PHE A 312 -5.21 14.72 -8.69
N ALA A 313 -6.08 15.20 -9.56
CA ALA A 313 -5.68 15.85 -10.81
C ALA A 313 -4.84 17.12 -10.54
N ASN A 314 -5.19 17.86 -9.48
CA ASN A 314 -4.45 19.04 -9.03
C ASN A 314 -4.20 18.99 -7.52
N PRO A 315 -3.11 18.38 -7.06
CA PRO A 315 -2.79 18.30 -5.63
C PRO A 315 -2.57 19.65 -4.96
N SER A 316 -2.04 20.63 -5.71
CA SER A 316 -1.82 21.99 -5.18
C SER A 316 -3.12 22.74 -4.89
N GLY A 317 -4.24 22.29 -5.46
CA GLY A 317 -5.57 22.80 -5.17
C GLY A 317 -6.20 22.28 -3.88
N LEU A 318 -5.58 21.32 -3.19
CA LEU A 318 -6.08 20.80 -1.91
C LEU A 318 -6.00 21.87 -0.82
N SER A 319 -7.02 21.93 0.03
CA SER A 319 -7.03 22.82 1.19
C SER A 319 -6.35 22.16 2.38
N LYS A 320 -5.39 22.85 3.00
CA LYS A 320 -4.75 22.39 4.26
C LYS A 320 -5.72 22.58 5.42
N LYS A 321 -6.00 21.52 6.19
CA LYS A 321 -6.81 21.57 7.42
C LYS A 321 -5.95 21.71 8.69
N GLY A 322 -4.64 21.64 8.55
CA GLY A 322 -3.67 21.54 9.63
C GLY A 322 -3.24 20.09 9.91
N LYS A 323 -2.22 19.90 10.77
CA LYS A 323 -1.73 18.55 11.15
C LYS A 323 -1.42 17.63 9.97
N SER A 324 -0.85 18.20 8.91
CA SER A 324 -0.54 17.51 7.63
C SER A 324 -1.74 16.86 6.94
N LEU A 325 -2.96 17.36 7.23
CA LEU A 325 -4.19 16.94 6.56
C LEU A 325 -4.55 17.87 5.42
N TYR A 326 -5.09 17.25 4.39
CA TYR A 326 -5.64 17.89 3.20
C TYR A 326 -7.10 17.50 3.03
N VAL A 327 -7.90 18.42 2.53
CA VAL A 327 -9.28 18.15 2.16
C VAL A 327 -9.51 18.60 0.70
N GLN A 328 -10.43 17.92 0.05
CA GLN A 328 -10.84 18.27 -1.31
C GLN A 328 -11.34 19.69 -1.38
N SER A 329 -10.97 20.40 -2.45
CA SER A 329 -11.49 21.71 -2.79
C SER A 329 -12.10 21.70 -4.20
N ASN A 330 -12.75 22.80 -4.56
CA ASN A 330 -13.34 22.95 -5.90
C ASN A 330 -12.29 22.89 -7.03
N ASN A 331 -11.01 23.14 -6.73
CA ASN A 331 -9.92 23.17 -7.72
C ASN A 331 -8.96 21.97 -7.63
N SER A 332 -9.12 21.09 -6.66
CA SER A 332 -8.32 19.86 -6.57
C SER A 332 -8.77 18.76 -7.54
N GLY A 333 -10.02 18.83 -8.00
CA GLY A 333 -10.69 17.72 -8.66
C GLY A 333 -11.26 16.72 -7.65
N ARG A 334 -11.97 15.72 -8.18
CA ARG A 334 -12.43 14.59 -7.35
C ARG A 334 -11.26 13.66 -7.01
N PRO A 335 -11.27 13.04 -5.83
CA PRO A 335 -10.28 12.03 -5.49
C PRO A 335 -10.44 10.80 -6.41
N ASP A 336 -9.35 10.37 -7.01
CA ASP A 336 -9.26 9.07 -7.68
C ASP A 336 -8.69 8.07 -6.68
N ILE A 337 -9.60 7.33 -6.00
CA ILE A 337 -9.27 6.39 -4.94
C ILE A 337 -9.15 4.99 -5.52
N GLY A 338 -8.09 4.29 -5.15
CA GLY A 338 -7.81 2.94 -5.61
C GLY A 338 -6.60 2.33 -4.91
N GLU A 339 -6.20 1.17 -5.38
CA GLU A 339 -5.02 0.49 -4.85
C GLU A 339 -3.73 1.19 -5.28
N ALA A 340 -2.70 1.07 -4.45
CA ALA A 340 -1.38 1.62 -4.75
C ALA A 340 -0.78 0.95 -6.01
N GLY A 341 0.05 1.70 -6.74
CA GLY A 341 0.72 1.21 -7.95
C GLY A 341 -0.14 1.19 -9.21
N THR A 342 -1.43 1.56 -9.15
CA THR A 342 -2.33 1.58 -10.30
C THR A 342 -2.77 3.01 -10.67
N SER A 343 -3.18 3.24 -11.92
CA SER A 343 -3.74 4.54 -12.40
C SER A 343 -2.90 5.76 -12.02
N GLY A 344 -1.57 5.62 -11.98
CA GLY A 344 -0.65 6.71 -11.62
C GLY A 344 -0.58 7.03 -10.12
N ARG A 345 -1.19 6.21 -9.28
CA ARG A 345 -0.97 6.20 -7.82
C ARG A 345 0.39 5.58 -7.50
N GLY A 346 1.09 6.16 -6.54
CA GLY A 346 2.37 5.64 -6.04
C GLY A 346 2.22 4.28 -5.36
N THR A 347 3.34 3.61 -5.14
CA THR A 347 3.43 2.36 -4.39
C THR A 347 3.58 2.61 -2.90
N ILE A 348 3.31 1.61 -2.08
CA ILE A 348 3.53 1.67 -0.63
C ILE A 348 4.94 1.15 -0.31
N ALA A 349 5.69 1.92 0.46
CA ALA A 349 6.94 1.49 1.08
C ALA A 349 6.65 1.12 2.55
N PRO A 350 6.71 -0.16 2.91
CA PRO A 350 6.49 -0.61 4.29
C PRO A 350 7.63 -0.20 5.21
N SER A 351 7.37 -0.12 6.51
CA SER A 351 8.35 0.20 7.56
C SER A 351 9.17 1.45 7.24
N SER A 352 8.53 2.46 6.67
CA SER A 352 9.18 3.71 6.23
C SER A 352 8.24 4.89 6.42
N LEU A 353 8.82 6.06 6.66
CA LEU A 353 8.09 7.33 6.69
C LEU A 353 8.63 8.26 5.61
N GLU A 354 7.75 9.01 4.97
CA GLU A 354 8.12 10.09 4.07
C GLU A 354 8.51 11.31 4.90
N MET A 355 9.75 11.80 4.74
CA MET A 355 10.24 12.99 5.38
C MET A 355 9.75 14.25 4.65
N SER A 356 9.91 15.40 5.28
CA SER A 356 9.65 16.70 4.65
C SER A 356 10.46 16.85 3.35
N ASN A 357 9.88 17.52 2.36
CA ASN A 357 10.57 17.88 1.11
C ASN A 357 11.26 19.26 1.19
N VAL A 358 11.47 19.78 2.40
CA VAL A 358 12.14 21.07 2.64
C VAL A 358 13.64 20.91 2.55
N ASP A 359 14.31 21.73 1.73
CA ASP A 359 15.77 21.90 1.73
C ASP A 359 16.16 23.09 2.60
N LEU A 360 16.83 22.80 3.74
CA LEU A 360 17.28 23.83 4.68
C LEU A 360 18.23 24.84 4.06
N ALA A 361 19.14 24.40 3.18
CA ALA A 361 20.15 25.28 2.58
C ALA A 361 19.47 26.30 1.64
N GLU A 362 18.49 25.84 0.87
CA GLU A 362 17.68 26.71 0.02
C GLU A 362 16.86 27.71 0.85
N GLU A 363 16.14 27.22 1.87
CA GLU A 363 15.29 28.06 2.73
C GLU A 363 16.11 29.13 3.48
N PHE A 364 17.28 28.78 4.03
CA PHE A 364 18.16 29.76 4.67
C PHE A 364 18.69 30.79 3.67
N THR A 365 19.03 30.38 2.47
CA THR A 365 19.45 31.31 1.41
C THR A 365 18.35 32.29 1.06
N GLN A 366 17.12 31.79 0.87
CA GLN A 366 15.97 32.63 0.60
C GLN A 366 15.65 33.58 1.77
N MET A 367 15.83 33.11 3.03
CA MET A 367 15.67 33.92 4.23
C MET A 367 16.66 35.09 4.23
N ILE A 368 17.94 34.82 3.95
CA ILE A 368 18.99 35.87 3.90
C ILE A 368 18.67 36.90 2.81
N ILE A 369 18.29 36.43 1.61
CA ILE A 369 17.90 37.31 0.50
C ILE A 369 16.73 38.21 0.90
N THR A 370 15.70 37.61 1.51
CA THR A 370 14.49 38.35 1.95
C THR A 370 14.83 39.35 3.05
N GLN A 371 15.67 38.97 4.02
CA GLN A 371 16.14 39.87 5.08
C GLN A 371 16.94 41.06 4.51
N ARG A 372 17.86 40.79 3.57
CA ARG A 372 18.65 41.83 2.90
C ARG A 372 17.76 42.77 2.06
N GLY A 373 16.77 42.23 1.35
CA GLY A 373 15.79 43.01 0.63
C GLY A 373 14.97 43.94 1.54
N PHE A 374 14.52 43.42 2.69
CA PHE A 374 13.83 44.22 3.69
C PHE A 374 14.72 45.35 4.28
N GLN A 375 15.99 45.03 4.61
CA GLN A 375 16.94 46.01 5.11
C GLN A 375 17.23 47.09 4.09
N ALA A 376 17.37 46.74 2.80
CA ALA A 376 17.57 47.70 1.71
C ALA A 376 16.38 48.67 1.56
N ASN A 377 15.16 48.15 1.57
CA ASN A 377 13.95 48.95 1.49
C ASN A 377 13.79 49.87 2.74
N SER A 378 14.10 49.37 3.93
CA SER A 378 14.07 50.19 5.14
C SER A 378 15.08 51.34 5.10
N ARG A 379 16.28 51.12 4.54
CA ARG A 379 17.28 52.18 4.36
C ARG A 379 16.81 53.27 3.41
N ILE A 380 16.08 52.93 2.33
CA ILE A 380 15.50 53.93 1.41
C ILE A 380 14.55 54.86 2.19
N ILE A 381 13.75 54.32 3.08
CA ILE A 381 12.80 55.09 3.91
C ILE A 381 13.56 56.07 4.83
N THR A 382 14.62 55.58 5.54
CA THR A 382 15.42 56.42 6.42
C THR A 382 16.16 57.55 5.67
N VAL A 383 16.76 57.23 4.53
CA VAL A 383 17.42 58.23 3.68
C VAL A 383 16.41 59.27 3.15
N SER A 384 15.20 58.85 2.77
CA SER A 384 14.14 59.75 2.36
C SER A 384 13.72 60.70 3.50
N ASP A 385 13.66 60.21 4.72
CA ASP A 385 13.34 60.99 5.93
C ASP A 385 14.44 62.01 6.21
N GLU A 386 15.73 61.59 6.15
CA GLU A 386 16.89 62.48 6.28
C GLU A 386 16.86 63.60 5.23
N LEU A 387 16.60 63.29 3.97
CA LEU A 387 16.48 64.30 2.90
C LEU A 387 15.35 65.30 3.15
N LEU A 388 14.21 64.81 3.65
CA LEU A 388 13.09 65.69 3.99
C LEU A 388 13.43 66.61 5.20
N GLN A 389 14.15 66.11 6.20
CA GLN A 389 14.64 66.91 7.32
C GLN A 389 15.61 67.99 6.89
N GLU A 390 16.58 67.66 5.97
CA GLU A 390 17.48 68.67 5.37
C GLU A 390 16.74 69.74 4.59
N LEU A 391 15.71 69.34 3.79
CA LEU A 391 14.89 70.31 3.06
C LEU A 391 14.13 71.24 3.96
N VAL A 392 13.62 70.74 5.12
CA VAL A 392 12.93 71.55 6.12
C VAL A 392 13.90 72.52 6.81
N SER A 393 15.15 72.09 7.04
CA SER A 393 16.20 72.91 7.65
C SER A 393 16.69 74.04 6.72
N LEU A 394 16.73 73.78 5.41
CA LEU A 394 17.08 74.82 4.41
C LEU A 394 16.03 75.94 4.24
N LYS A 395 14.79 75.75 4.73
CA LYS A 395 13.72 76.70 4.70
C LYS A 395 13.75 77.68 5.91
N ARG A 396 14.66 77.52 6.84
CA ARG A 396 14.93 78.46 7.94
C ARG A 396 16.15 79.31 7.54
#